data_2f900fc6969104c908dc865e2d079882
#
_entry.id   2f900fc6969104c908dc865e2d079882
#
_cell.length_a   1.000
_cell.length_b   1.000
_cell.length_c   1.000
_cell.angle_alpha   90.00
_cell.angle_beta   90.00
_cell.angle_gamma   90.00
#
_symmetry.space_group_name_H-M   'P 1'
#
loop_
_entity.id
_entity.type
_entity.pdbx_description
1 polymer ?
#
loop_
_entity_poly.entity_id
_entity_poly.type
_entity_poly.pdbx_seq_one_letter_code
_entity_poly.pdbx_strand_id
1 'polypeptide(L)'
;MYGAILGDMIGAPYEFDRSPKVKEFPLFSIGSQFTDDSVMTIAVAEALMNTLGQDDDAVKAELVRSMQKWGGKYPDAGYGGMFYRWLHTKDPKPYGSFGNGSAMRVSAAGWLYDTLEETRHMACLTAEVTHNHPEGIKGAKAVAAAIFMARNGCSKEEIKAYIIRESGYDLSRTCDEIRPTYHHVESCQQTVPEAITAFLEGTDFEDVIRTAVSLGGDCDTLTCIAGGMAEAFYGIPASIKEECRRRLFPDMLMVCDRFEASVSGKK
;
A
#
# COMPACT_ATOMS: atom_id res chain seq x y z
N MET A 1 6.12 3.57 5.40
CA MET A 1 5.19 2.51 5.82
C MET A 1 3.99 3.05 6.63
N TYR A 2 4.19 3.99 7.55
CA TYR A 2 3.07 4.60 8.28
C TYR A 2 2.03 5.28 7.39
N GLY A 3 2.44 5.87 6.26
CA GLY A 3 1.51 6.49 5.32
C GLY A 3 0.51 5.51 4.72
N ALA A 4 0.95 4.28 4.43
CA ALA A 4 0.06 3.21 3.97
C ALA A 4 -0.94 2.81 5.07
N ILE A 5 -0.44 2.56 6.30
CA ILE A 5 -1.28 2.22 7.46
C ILE A 5 -2.30 3.33 7.77
N LEU A 6 -1.88 4.59 7.69
CA LEU A 6 -2.77 5.75 7.88
C LEU A 6 -3.84 5.83 6.79
N GLY A 7 -3.45 5.58 5.55
CA GLY A 7 -4.37 5.55 4.42
C GLY A 7 -5.46 4.51 4.61
N ASP A 8 -5.09 3.28 4.99
CA ASP A 8 -6.00 2.21 5.36
C ASP A 8 -6.97 2.67 6.47
N MET A 9 -6.45 3.05 7.64
CA MET A 9 -7.27 3.45 8.78
C MET A 9 -8.24 4.58 8.48
N ILE A 10 -7.81 5.57 7.70
CA ILE A 10 -8.64 6.74 7.37
C ILE A 10 -9.65 6.39 6.28
N GLY A 11 -9.27 5.52 5.35
CA GLY A 11 -10.13 5.05 4.25
C GLY A 11 -11.20 4.04 4.68
N ALA A 12 -10.91 3.18 5.67
CA ALA A 12 -11.77 2.07 6.09
C ALA A 12 -13.24 2.45 6.38
N PRO A 13 -13.59 3.57 7.04
CA PRO A 13 -14.98 3.97 7.23
C PRO A 13 -15.74 4.25 5.92
N TYR A 14 -15.01 4.52 4.85
CA TYR A 14 -15.52 4.97 3.56
C TYR A 14 -15.47 3.92 2.46
N GLU A 15 -15.02 2.71 2.78
CA GLU A 15 -15.03 1.54 1.91
C GLU A 15 -16.46 1.21 1.41
N PHE A 16 -16.59 0.39 0.37
CA PHE A 16 -17.86 -0.01 -0.24
C PHE A 16 -18.75 1.17 -0.66
N ASP A 17 -18.15 2.13 -1.35
CA ASP A 17 -18.83 3.33 -1.88
C ASP A 17 -19.52 4.20 -0.79
N ARG A 18 -19.03 4.15 0.46
CA ARG A 18 -19.51 5.01 1.55
C ARG A 18 -18.86 6.39 1.59
N SER A 19 -17.91 6.67 0.69
CA SER A 19 -17.25 7.98 0.62
C SER A 19 -18.26 9.09 0.37
N PRO A 20 -18.11 10.24 1.07
CA PRO A 20 -18.94 11.43 0.82
C PRO A 20 -18.63 12.10 -0.53
N LYS A 21 -17.62 11.63 -1.27
CA LYS A 21 -17.15 12.18 -2.54
C LYS A 21 -16.69 13.64 -2.46
N VAL A 22 -16.26 14.07 -1.26
CA VAL A 22 -15.70 15.40 -0.97
C VAL A 22 -14.47 15.27 -0.09
N LYS A 23 -13.64 16.32 -0.03
CA LYS A 23 -12.42 16.34 0.80
C LYS A 23 -12.67 16.76 2.26
N GLU A 24 -13.83 17.33 2.55
CA GLU A 24 -14.23 17.82 3.86
C GLU A 24 -14.88 16.70 4.68
N PHE A 25 -14.07 16.01 5.49
CA PHE A 25 -14.53 14.99 6.44
C PHE A 25 -13.59 14.96 7.66
N PRO A 26 -14.04 14.42 8.81
CA PRO A 26 -13.16 14.18 9.95
C PRO A 26 -12.07 13.16 9.57
N LEU A 27 -10.78 13.56 9.71
CA LEU A 27 -9.66 12.71 9.30
C LEU A 27 -9.66 11.38 10.06
N PHE A 28 -10.02 11.41 11.34
CA PHE A 28 -10.21 10.21 12.15
C PHE A 28 -11.63 10.17 12.72
N SER A 29 -12.24 9.01 12.66
CA SER A 29 -13.56 8.71 13.23
C SER A 29 -13.48 7.47 14.13
N ILE A 30 -14.61 7.09 14.73
CA ILE A 30 -14.70 5.83 15.51
C ILE A 30 -14.42 4.61 14.63
N GLY A 31 -14.78 4.66 13.34
CA GLY A 31 -14.54 3.59 12.36
C GLY A 31 -13.14 3.58 11.76
N SER A 32 -12.27 4.56 12.07
CA SER A 32 -10.89 4.60 11.58
C SER A 32 -10.03 3.57 12.32
N GLN A 33 -10.12 2.32 11.86
CA GLN A 33 -9.36 1.17 12.36
C GLN A 33 -8.57 0.55 11.21
N PHE A 34 -7.48 -0.15 11.54
CA PHE A 34 -6.71 -0.87 10.54
C PHE A 34 -7.50 -2.07 10.00
N THR A 35 -7.26 -2.40 8.74
CA THR A 35 -7.81 -3.58 8.06
C THR A 35 -6.68 -4.52 7.63
N ASP A 36 -6.98 -5.45 6.72
CA ASP A 36 -5.97 -6.35 6.14
C ASP A 36 -4.88 -5.61 5.37
N ASP A 37 -5.13 -4.43 4.86
CA ASP A 37 -4.11 -3.56 4.26
C ASP A 37 -2.95 -3.29 5.21
N SER A 38 -3.24 -2.83 6.43
CA SER A 38 -2.21 -2.59 7.45
C SER A 38 -1.56 -3.88 7.93
N VAL A 39 -2.36 -4.92 8.18
CA VAL A 39 -1.84 -6.22 8.66
C VAL A 39 -0.87 -6.80 7.63
N MET A 40 -1.21 -6.77 6.35
CA MET A 40 -0.37 -7.31 5.29
C MET A 40 0.81 -6.38 4.95
N THR A 41 0.66 -5.07 5.08
CA THR A 41 1.80 -4.11 5.01
C THR A 41 2.86 -4.43 6.07
N ILE A 42 2.43 -4.68 7.31
CA ILE A 42 3.32 -5.06 8.43
C ILE A 42 3.94 -6.44 8.18
N ALA A 43 3.16 -7.41 7.71
CA ALA A 43 3.65 -8.75 7.40
C ALA A 43 4.75 -8.73 6.32
N VAL A 44 4.54 -7.97 5.25
CA VAL A 44 5.53 -7.82 4.18
C VAL A 44 6.76 -7.08 4.67
N ALA A 45 6.60 -6.00 5.44
CA ALA A 45 7.73 -5.27 6.02
C ALA A 45 8.59 -6.17 6.93
N GLU A 46 7.97 -6.97 7.80
CA GLU A 46 8.69 -7.93 8.66
C GLU A 46 9.46 -8.95 7.82
N ALA A 47 8.83 -9.53 6.79
CA ALA A 47 9.46 -10.51 5.92
C ALA A 47 10.68 -9.94 5.19
N LEU A 48 10.53 -8.78 4.57
CA LEU A 48 11.61 -8.14 3.82
C LEU A 48 12.78 -7.74 4.73
N MET A 49 12.51 -7.24 5.93
CA MET A 49 13.56 -6.94 6.92
C MET A 49 14.28 -8.20 7.42
N ASN A 50 13.58 -9.33 7.50
CA ASN A 50 14.18 -10.61 7.95
C ASN A 50 15.06 -11.23 6.88
N THR A 51 14.89 -10.87 5.61
CA THR A 51 15.54 -11.52 4.46
C THR A 51 16.44 -10.59 3.65
N LEU A 52 16.84 -9.45 4.23
CA LEU A 52 17.79 -8.54 3.57
C LEU A 52 19.07 -9.31 3.17
N GLY A 53 19.42 -9.26 1.88
CA GLY A 53 20.59 -9.91 1.31
C GLY A 53 20.46 -11.44 1.11
N GLN A 54 19.28 -12.02 1.31
CA GLN A 54 19.01 -13.43 1.01
C GLN A 54 18.51 -13.60 -0.44
N ASP A 55 18.48 -14.85 -0.91
CA ASP A 55 17.99 -15.20 -2.24
C ASP A 55 16.45 -15.15 -2.35
N ASP A 56 15.94 -15.19 -3.58
CA ASP A 56 14.52 -15.07 -3.90
C ASP A 56 13.65 -16.15 -3.23
N ASP A 57 14.17 -17.38 -3.12
CA ASP A 57 13.42 -18.50 -2.54
C ASP A 57 13.25 -18.29 -1.03
N ALA A 58 14.30 -17.84 -0.34
CA ALA A 58 14.24 -17.50 1.07
C ALA A 58 13.28 -16.33 1.33
N VAL A 59 13.32 -15.29 0.48
CA VAL A 59 12.39 -14.16 0.55
C VAL A 59 10.95 -14.62 0.38
N LYS A 60 10.64 -15.40 -0.65
CA LYS A 60 9.29 -15.92 -0.89
C LYS A 60 8.80 -16.81 0.26
N ALA A 61 9.65 -17.67 0.79
CA ALA A 61 9.29 -18.52 1.92
C ALA A 61 8.95 -17.69 3.18
N GLU A 62 9.73 -16.66 3.46
CA GLU A 62 9.50 -15.77 4.59
C GLU A 62 8.26 -14.90 4.39
N LEU A 63 7.99 -14.41 3.16
CA LEU A 63 6.76 -13.70 2.84
C LEU A 63 5.53 -14.55 3.13
N VAL A 64 5.51 -15.80 2.68
CA VAL A 64 4.42 -16.74 2.97
C VAL A 64 4.25 -16.93 4.48
N ARG A 65 5.35 -17.23 5.18
CA ARG A 65 5.35 -17.46 6.63
C ARG A 65 4.83 -16.25 7.41
N SER A 66 5.33 -15.07 7.07
CA SER A 66 4.95 -13.83 7.74
C SER A 66 3.49 -13.46 7.50
N MET A 67 3.01 -13.54 6.25
CA MET A 67 1.60 -13.26 5.93
C MET A 67 0.67 -14.23 6.66
N GLN A 68 0.97 -15.53 6.70
CA GLN A 68 0.17 -16.51 7.44
C GLN A 68 0.20 -16.26 8.95
N LYS A 69 1.36 -15.91 9.50
CA LYS A 69 1.52 -15.54 10.92
C LYS A 69 0.62 -14.36 11.29
N TRP A 70 0.72 -13.27 10.53
CA TRP A 70 -0.03 -12.05 10.80
C TRP A 70 -1.51 -12.20 10.50
N GLY A 71 -1.87 -12.88 9.39
CA GLY A 71 -3.26 -13.20 9.06
C GLY A 71 -3.93 -14.08 10.09
N GLY A 72 -3.24 -15.08 10.61
CA GLY A 72 -3.76 -15.93 11.69
C GLY A 72 -3.89 -15.21 13.03
N LYS A 73 -3.07 -14.16 13.28
CA LYS A 73 -3.16 -13.34 14.49
C LYS A 73 -4.31 -12.33 14.45
N TYR A 74 -4.63 -11.82 13.27
CA TYR A 74 -5.71 -10.86 13.04
C TYR A 74 -6.72 -11.39 12.02
N PRO A 75 -7.47 -12.48 12.35
CA PRO A 75 -8.29 -13.21 11.37
C PRO A 75 -9.47 -12.41 10.85
N ASP A 76 -9.92 -11.39 11.58
CA ASP A 76 -11.12 -10.60 11.29
C ASP A 76 -10.77 -9.25 10.62
N ALA A 77 -9.58 -9.13 10.01
CA ALA A 77 -9.10 -7.86 9.44
C ALA A 77 -9.74 -7.50 8.08
N GLY A 78 -10.58 -8.35 7.49
CA GLY A 78 -11.30 -8.02 6.25
C GLY A 78 -10.78 -8.70 4.98
N TYR A 79 -9.97 -9.75 5.09
CA TYR A 79 -9.34 -10.44 3.95
C TYR A 79 -10.32 -10.88 2.86
N GLY A 80 -9.96 -10.62 1.61
CA GLY A 80 -10.68 -11.19 0.47
C GLY A 80 -10.73 -12.72 0.50
N GLY A 81 -11.85 -13.31 0.08
CA GLY A 81 -12.14 -14.73 0.29
C GLY A 81 -11.12 -15.72 -0.30
N MET A 82 -10.44 -15.41 -1.41
CA MET A 82 -9.35 -16.24 -1.96
C MET A 82 -8.10 -16.16 -1.08
N PHE A 83 -7.75 -14.95 -0.64
CA PHE A 83 -6.60 -14.73 0.21
C PHE A 83 -6.81 -15.33 1.61
N TYR A 84 -8.01 -15.21 2.18
CA TYR A 84 -8.35 -15.88 3.44
C TYR A 84 -8.12 -17.40 3.38
N ARG A 85 -8.54 -18.06 2.30
CA ARG A 85 -8.28 -19.50 2.09
C ARG A 85 -6.77 -19.79 1.97
N TRP A 86 -6.05 -18.95 1.25
CA TRP A 86 -4.60 -19.07 1.09
C TRP A 86 -3.87 -18.96 2.43
N LEU A 87 -4.27 -18.02 3.30
CA LEU A 87 -3.71 -17.86 4.65
C LEU A 87 -3.82 -19.12 5.51
N HIS A 88 -4.86 -19.92 5.32
CA HIS A 88 -5.14 -21.13 6.10
C HIS A 88 -4.70 -22.43 5.40
N THR A 89 -4.06 -22.35 4.25
CA THR A 89 -3.55 -23.52 3.50
C THR A 89 -2.15 -23.87 3.99
N LYS A 90 -1.88 -25.18 4.23
CA LYS A 90 -0.60 -25.65 4.79
C LYS A 90 0.60 -25.39 3.85
N ASP A 91 0.43 -25.51 2.56
CA ASP A 91 1.47 -25.26 1.53
C ASP A 91 0.82 -24.40 0.42
N PRO A 92 0.60 -23.11 0.70
CA PRO A 92 -0.15 -22.26 -0.21
C PRO A 92 0.65 -21.99 -1.48
N LYS A 93 -0.05 -22.01 -2.60
CA LYS A 93 0.53 -21.67 -3.93
C LYS A 93 -0.10 -20.36 -4.42
N PRO A 94 0.60 -19.62 -5.26
CA PRO A 94 0.00 -18.48 -5.94
C PRO A 94 -1.24 -18.91 -6.72
N TYR A 95 -2.25 -18.02 -6.75
CA TYR A 95 -3.55 -18.35 -7.35
C TYR A 95 -3.97 -17.40 -8.47
N GLY A 96 -3.01 -16.70 -9.10
CA GLY A 96 -3.26 -15.88 -10.28
C GLY A 96 -4.08 -14.62 -10.01
N SER A 97 -4.10 -14.11 -8.77
CA SER A 97 -4.83 -12.89 -8.47
C SER A 97 -4.25 -11.69 -9.22
N PHE A 98 -5.14 -10.81 -9.68
CA PHE A 98 -4.86 -9.46 -10.18
C PHE A 98 -5.45 -8.38 -9.26
N GLY A 99 -5.87 -8.78 -8.08
CA GLY A 99 -6.42 -7.89 -7.05
C GLY A 99 -5.40 -6.84 -6.59
N ASN A 100 -5.91 -5.73 -6.06
CA ASN A 100 -5.11 -4.61 -5.55
C ASN A 100 -4.34 -4.95 -4.26
N GLY A 101 -4.62 -6.10 -3.63
CA GLY A 101 -3.94 -6.62 -2.46
C GLY A 101 -2.42 -6.79 -2.58
N SER A 102 -1.88 -6.93 -3.81
CA SER A 102 -0.42 -6.88 -4.01
C SER A 102 0.15 -5.48 -3.90
N ALA A 103 -0.60 -4.47 -4.34
CA ALA A 103 -0.19 -3.07 -4.36
C ALA A 103 -0.33 -2.40 -2.96
N MET A 104 -1.38 -2.74 -2.21
CA MET A 104 -1.64 -2.17 -0.88
C MET A 104 -0.51 -2.45 0.12
N ARG A 105 0.02 -3.68 0.09
CA ARG A 105 1.00 -4.16 1.08
C ARG A 105 2.48 -3.93 0.72
N VAL A 106 2.75 -3.34 -0.46
CA VAL A 106 4.11 -3.30 -1.03
C VAL A 106 4.99 -2.18 -0.51
N SER A 107 4.44 -1.24 0.28
CA SER A 107 5.12 0.02 0.62
C SER A 107 6.53 -0.17 1.17
N ALA A 108 6.79 -1.22 1.97
CA ALA A 108 8.10 -1.50 2.54
C ALA A 108 9.19 -1.74 1.47
N ALA A 109 8.84 -2.36 0.33
CA ALA A 109 9.78 -2.56 -0.76
C ALA A 109 10.29 -1.24 -1.35
N GLY A 110 9.45 -0.20 -1.40
CA GLY A 110 9.84 1.13 -1.87
C GLY A 110 10.86 1.84 -0.96
N TRP A 111 11.03 1.37 0.28
CA TRP A 111 11.91 2.00 1.27
C TRP A 111 13.22 1.24 1.54
N LEU A 112 13.22 -0.10 1.51
CA LEU A 112 14.30 -0.91 2.06
C LEU A 112 15.52 -1.04 1.15
N TYR A 113 15.37 -0.88 -0.17
CA TYR A 113 16.40 -1.17 -1.16
C TYR A 113 17.00 0.11 -1.76
N ASP A 114 18.25 0.02 -2.21
CA ASP A 114 19.03 1.19 -2.59
C ASP A 114 18.99 1.51 -4.09
N THR A 115 18.47 0.58 -4.91
CA THR A 115 18.28 0.79 -6.35
C THR A 115 16.82 0.57 -6.76
N LEU A 116 16.41 1.28 -7.82
CA LEU A 116 15.06 1.11 -8.39
C LEU A 116 14.84 -0.28 -8.96
N GLU A 117 15.90 -0.89 -9.51
CA GLU A 117 15.85 -2.25 -10.07
C GLU A 117 15.56 -3.27 -8.96
N GLU A 118 16.33 -3.22 -7.87
CA GLU A 118 16.14 -4.08 -6.70
C GLU A 118 14.76 -3.87 -6.04
N THR A 119 14.36 -2.61 -5.90
CA THR A 119 13.01 -2.25 -5.39
C THR A 119 11.91 -2.91 -6.21
N ARG A 120 12.00 -2.85 -7.55
CA ARG A 120 11.03 -3.47 -8.45
C ARG A 120 11.08 -4.99 -8.41
N HIS A 121 12.28 -5.56 -8.30
CA HIS A 121 12.46 -7.01 -8.14
C HIS A 121 11.79 -7.50 -6.86
N MET A 122 12.09 -6.88 -5.75
CA MET A 122 11.51 -7.26 -4.45
C MET A 122 9.99 -7.02 -4.39
N ALA A 123 9.49 -5.95 -5.02
CA ALA A 123 8.04 -5.76 -5.17
C ALA A 123 7.39 -6.89 -5.97
N CYS A 124 8.07 -7.41 -7.02
CA CYS A 124 7.62 -8.58 -7.76
C CYS A 124 7.49 -9.80 -6.86
N LEU A 125 8.52 -10.11 -6.04
CA LEU A 125 8.49 -11.24 -5.11
C LEU A 125 7.34 -11.13 -4.10
N THR A 126 7.04 -9.92 -3.58
CA THR A 126 5.91 -9.73 -2.64
C THR A 126 4.55 -10.02 -3.27
N ALA A 127 4.41 -9.80 -4.58
CA ALA A 127 3.20 -10.10 -5.32
C ALA A 127 3.12 -11.59 -5.70
N GLU A 128 4.21 -12.17 -6.18
CA GLU A 128 4.26 -13.50 -6.77
C GLU A 128 3.78 -14.62 -5.86
N VAL A 129 3.88 -14.49 -4.55
CA VAL A 129 3.44 -15.52 -3.59
C VAL A 129 1.92 -15.72 -3.56
N THR A 130 1.15 -14.80 -4.13
CA THR A 130 -0.32 -14.85 -4.23
C THR A 130 -0.85 -14.28 -5.56
N HIS A 131 -0.45 -13.06 -5.89
CA HIS A 131 -0.93 -12.22 -6.99
C HIS A 131 0.04 -12.32 -8.19
N ASN A 132 0.29 -13.53 -8.65
CA ASN A 132 1.25 -13.79 -9.73
C ASN A 132 0.68 -13.56 -11.15
N HIS A 133 -0.51 -12.95 -11.26
CA HIS A 133 -1.02 -12.42 -12.52
C HIS A 133 -0.22 -11.19 -12.96
N PRO A 134 0.05 -10.98 -14.27
CA PRO A 134 0.82 -9.80 -14.73
C PRO A 134 0.33 -8.46 -14.19
N GLU A 135 -0.99 -8.25 -14.08
CA GLU A 135 -1.58 -7.03 -13.51
C GLU A 135 -1.32 -6.87 -12.00
N GLY A 136 -1.36 -7.97 -11.24
CA GLY A 136 -1.03 -7.95 -9.80
C GLY A 136 0.43 -7.58 -9.56
N ILE A 137 1.34 -8.18 -10.33
CA ILE A 137 2.78 -7.87 -10.28
C ILE A 137 3.04 -6.42 -10.73
N LYS A 138 2.39 -5.98 -11.80
CA LYS A 138 2.50 -4.62 -12.33
C LYS A 138 2.10 -3.57 -11.29
N GLY A 139 0.98 -3.78 -10.59
CA GLY A 139 0.50 -2.87 -9.54
C GLY A 139 1.52 -2.72 -8.42
N ALA A 140 2.02 -3.82 -7.87
CA ALA A 140 3.04 -3.80 -6.82
C ALA A 140 4.32 -3.08 -7.26
N LYS A 141 4.82 -3.39 -8.47
CA LYS A 141 6.04 -2.75 -9.03
C LYS A 141 5.85 -1.26 -9.25
N ALA A 142 4.68 -0.82 -9.71
CA ALA A 142 4.38 0.59 -9.94
C ALA A 142 4.36 1.38 -8.62
N VAL A 143 3.67 0.86 -7.59
CA VAL A 143 3.59 1.52 -6.28
C VAL A 143 4.96 1.58 -5.59
N ALA A 144 5.70 0.47 -5.56
CA ALA A 144 7.02 0.45 -4.95
C ALA A 144 8.00 1.40 -5.65
N ALA A 145 7.96 1.44 -6.99
CA ALA A 145 8.78 2.36 -7.79
C ALA A 145 8.42 3.83 -7.50
N ALA A 146 7.14 4.17 -7.42
CA ALA A 146 6.70 5.53 -7.09
C ALA A 146 7.18 5.95 -5.69
N ILE A 147 7.09 5.07 -4.69
CA ILE A 147 7.61 5.31 -3.32
C ILE A 147 9.13 5.51 -3.36
N PHE A 148 9.87 4.64 -4.07
CA PHE A 148 11.32 4.77 -4.21
C PHE A 148 11.72 6.10 -4.85
N MET A 149 11.09 6.48 -5.95
CA MET A 149 11.38 7.72 -6.66
C MET A 149 11.05 8.95 -5.80
N ALA A 150 9.89 8.93 -5.11
CA ALA A 150 9.46 10.01 -4.23
C ALA A 150 10.47 10.25 -3.10
N ARG A 151 10.90 9.19 -2.38
CA ARG A 151 11.88 9.35 -1.30
C ARG A 151 13.28 9.76 -1.76
N ASN A 152 13.59 9.53 -3.04
CA ASN A 152 14.87 9.96 -3.65
C ASN A 152 14.77 11.34 -4.32
N GLY A 153 13.69 12.10 -4.08
CA GLY A 153 13.55 13.49 -4.50
C GLY A 153 13.14 13.70 -5.97
N CYS A 154 12.64 12.66 -6.65
CA CYS A 154 12.06 12.84 -7.97
C CYS A 154 10.79 13.70 -7.89
N SER A 155 10.56 14.54 -8.89
CA SER A 155 9.34 15.32 -9.03
C SER A 155 8.14 14.42 -9.37
N LYS A 156 6.93 14.93 -9.16
CA LYS A 156 5.71 14.24 -9.53
C LYS A 156 5.61 13.98 -11.03
N GLU A 157 6.09 14.89 -11.85
CA GLU A 157 6.16 14.77 -13.30
C GLU A 157 7.09 13.62 -13.72
N GLU A 158 8.24 13.48 -13.08
CA GLU A 158 9.19 12.38 -13.33
C GLU A 158 8.58 11.03 -12.91
N ILE A 159 7.93 10.98 -11.74
CA ILE A 159 7.22 9.78 -11.25
C ILE A 159 6.09 9.41 -12.22
N LYS A 160 5.25 10.37 -12.61
CA LYS A 160 4.16 10.16 -13.58
C LYS A 160 4.68 9.60 -14.91
N ALA A 161 5.69 10.25 -15.48
CA ALA A 161 6.28 9.83 -16.75
C ALA A 161 6.87 8.41 -16.67
N TYR A 162 7.55 8.10 -15.56
CA TYR A 162 8.09 6.77 -15.30
C TYR A 162 6.98 5.71 -15.25
N ILE A 163 5.94 5.94 -14.45
CA ILE A 163 4.83 4.98 -14.28
C ILE A 163 4.11 4.73 -15.60
N ILE A 164 3.78 5.79 -16.37
CA ILE A 164 3.15 5.63 -17.69
C ILE A 164 4.00 4.74 -18.58
N ARG A 165 5.30 5.00 -18.65
CA ARG A 165 6.24 4.26 -19.52
C ARG A 165 6.34 2.77 -19.13
N GLU A 166 6.47 2.49 -17.82
CA GLU A 166 6.78 1.14 -17.32
C GLU A 166 5.55 0.25 -17.09
N SER A 167 4.41 0.85 -16.74
CA SER A 167 3.18 0.10 -16.45
C SER A 167 2.12 0.22 -17.53
N GLY A 168 2.19 1.27 -18.36
CA GLY A 168 1.13 1.58 -19.32
C GLY A 168 -0.16 2.09 -18.68
N TYR A 169 -0.14 2.50 -17.40
CA TYR A 169 -1.32 3.08 -16.76
C TYR A 169 -1.69 4.43 -17.38
N ASP A 170 -2.98 4.63 -17.60
CA ASP A 170 -3.51 5.92 -18.01
C ASP A 170 -3.64 6.84 -16.77
N LEU A 171 -2.81 7.87 -16.72
CA LEU A 171 -2.82 8.91 -15.68
C LEU A 171 -3.20 10.28 -16.28
N SER A 172 -4.00 10.29 -17.33
CA SER A 172 -4.43 11.53 -18.01
C SER A 172 -5.62 12.20 -17.35
N ARG A 173 -6.47 11.42 -16.66
CA ARG A 173 -7.67 11.93 -15.98
C ARG A 173 -7.30 12.60 -14.65
N THR A 174 -8.07 13.63 -14.32
CA THR A 174 -8.02 14.30 -13.01
C THR A 174 -8.91 13.57 -11.98
N CYS A 175 -8.65 13.80 -10.70
CA CYS A 175 -9.52 13.31 -9.62
C CYS A 175 -10.97 13.79 -9.76
N ASP A 176 -11.18 15.00 -10.26
CA ASP A 176 -12.52 15.54 -10.50
C ASP A 176 -13.26 14.80 -11.62
N GLU A 177 -12.56 14.34 -12.64
CA GLU A 177 -13.11 13.49 -13.71
C GLU A 177 -13.35 12.04 -13.27
N ILE A 178 -12.54 11.53 -12.34
CA ILE A 178 -12.63 10.15 -11.81
C ILE A 178 -13.80 10.06 -10.81
N ARG A 179 -13.88 10.97 -9.88
CA ARG A 179 -14.75 10.95 -8.68
C ARG A 179 -16.23 10.63 -8.96
N PRO A 180 -16.88 11.20 -9.99
CA PRO A 180 -18.30 10.94 -10.23
C PRO A 180 -18.63 9.51 -10.65
N THR A 181 -17.67 8.79 -11.24
CA THR A 181 -17.90 7.49 -11.88
C THR A 181 -17.13 6.33 -11.24
N TYR A 182 -16.21 6.62 -10.33
CA TYR A 182 -15.43 5.59 -9.67
C TYR A 182 -16.24 4.88 -8.60
N HIS A 183 -16.22 3.57 -8.63
CA HIS A 183 -16.97 2.68 -7.73
C HIS A 183 -16.04 1.65 -7.11
N HIS A 184 -16.57 0.83 -6.17
CA HIS A 184 -15.83 -0.23 -5.53
C HIS A 184 -15.32 -1.25 -6.55
N VAL A 185 -14.00 -1.36 -6.65
CA VAL A 185 -13.27 -2.28 -7.51
C VAL A 185 -12.00 -2.75 -6.79
N GLU A 186 -11.71 -4.05 -6.87
CA GLU A 186 -10.61 -4.68 -6.13
C GLU A 186 -9.43 -5.07 -7.06
N SER A 187 -9.33 -4.52 -8.25
CA SER A 187 -8.28 -4.88 -9.21
C SER A 187 -7.16 -3.85 -9.29
N CYS A 188 -5.90 -4.31 -9.44
CA CYS A 188 -4.75 -3.42 -9.59
C CYS A 188 -4.92 -2.41 -10.73
N GLN A 189 -5.41 -2.86 -11.88
CA GLN A 189 -5.54 -2.01 -13.06
C GLN A 189 -6.58 -0.89 -12.93
N GLN A 190 -7.46 -0.97 -11.93
CA GLN A 190 -8.49 0.03 -11.68
C GLN A 190 -8.28 0.82 -10.37
N THR A 191 -7.54 0.26 -9.41
CA THR A 191 -7.24 0.95 -8.13
C THR A 191 -5.93 1.72 -8.19
N VAL A 192 -4.88 1.10 -8.75
CA VAL A 192 -3.51 1.68 -8.68
C VAL A 192 -3.39 2.99 -9.47
N PRO A 193 -3.87 3.13 -10.72
CA PRO A 193 -3.78 4.41 -11.43
C PRO A 193 -4.55 5.53 -10.72
N GLU A 194 -5.71 5.25 -10.12
CA GLU A 194 -6.52 6.24 -9.40
C GLU A 194 -5.81 6.68 -8.09
N ALA A 195 -5.19 5.75 -7.37
CA ALA A 195 -4.39 6.07 -6.19
C ALA A 195 -3.16 6.91 -6.53
N ILE A 196 -2.49 6.62 -7.65
CA ILE A 196 -1.37 7.42 -8.16
C ILE A 196 -1.86 8.82 -8.57
N THR A 197 -3.01 8.94 -9.23
CA THR A 197 -3.58 10.23 -9.61
C THR A 197 -3.90 11.08 -8.36
N ALA A 198 -4.48 10.47 -7.31
CA ALA A 198 -4.72 11.17 -6.05
C ALA A 198 -3.42 11.67 -5.40
N PHE A 199 -2.35 10.88 -5.43
CA PHE A 199 -1.02 11.30 -4.97
C PHE A 199 -0.47 12.45 -5.83
N LEU A 200 -0.58 12.37 -7.14
CA LEU A 200 -0.05 13.38 -8.05
C LEU A 200 -0.74 14.75 -7.89
N GLU A 201 -2.03 14.79 -7.60
CA GLU A 201 -2.79 16.03 -7.42
C GLU A 201 -2.67 16.63 -6.01
N GLY A 202 -2.53 15.81 -4.97
CA GLY A 202 -2.46 16.30 -3.60
C GLY A 202 -1.25 17.22 -3.36
N THR A 203 -1.38 18.21 -2.49
CA THR A 203 -0.38 19.25 -2.24
C THR A 203 0.44 19.04 -0.98
N ASP A 204 -0.02 18.19 -0.08
CA ASP A 204 0.67 17.71 1.11
C ASP A 204 0.15 16.32 1.50
N PHE A 205 0.67 15.73 2.58
CA PHE A 205 0.27 14.41 3.03
C PHE A 205 -1.23 14.29 3.31
N GLU A 206 -1.79 15.23 4.07
CA GLU A 206 -3.22 15.20 4.43
C GLU A 206 -4.10 15.43 3.21
N ASP A 207 -3.71 16.32 2.31
CA ASP A 207 -4.46 16.59 1.09
C ASP A 207 -4.47 15.38 0.15
N VAL A 208 -3.38 14.62 0.05
CA VAL A 208 -3.38 13.33 -0.68
C VAL A 208 -4.39 12.35 -0.08
N ILE A 209 -4.37 12.18 1.24
CA ILE A 209 -5.32 11.29 1.94
C ILE A 209 -6.77 11.72 1.67
N ARG A 210 -7.08 13.01 1.82
CA ARG A 210 -8.41 13.57 1.55
C ARG A 210 -8.83 13.40 0.10
N THR A 211 -7.91 13.62 -0.82
CA THR A 211 -8.14 13.43 -2.26
C THR A 211 -8.48 11.97 -2.55
N ALA A 212 -7.69 11.02 -2.04
CA ALA A 212 -7.92 9.59 -2.22
C ALA A 212 -9.27 9.15 -1.65
N VAL A 213 -9.59 9.50 -0.40
CA VAL A 213 -10.90 9.22 0.21
C VAL A 213 -12.04 9.80 -0.61
N SER A 214 -11.88 11.00 -1.19
CA SER A 214 -12.92 11.63 -1.99
C SER A 214 -13.24 10.89 -3.30
N LEU A 215 -12.35 10.02 -3.77
CA LEU A 215 -12.63 9.15 -4.93
C LEU A 215 -13.56 8.00 -4.55
N GLY A 216 -13.51 7.52 -3.31
CA GLY A 216 -14.33 6.39 -2.84
C GLY A 216 -13.88 5.05 -3.38
N GLY A 217 -14.83 4.18 -3.68
CA GLY A 217 -14.55 2.83 -4.16
C GLY A 217 -14.08 1.90 -3.05
N ASP A 218 -13.03 1.12 -3.32
CA ASP A 218 -12.23 0.36 -2.36
C ASP A 218 -11.31 1.35 -1.63
N CYS A 219 -11.90 2.08 -0.70
CA CYS A 219 -11.39 3.36 -0.24
C CYS A 219 -10.19 3.22 0.69
N ASP A 220 -10.16 2.20 1.53
CA ASP A 220 -9.04 1.87 2.40
C ASP A 220 -7.81 1.50 1.58
N THR A 221 -7.94 0.55 0.65
CA THR A 221 -6.86 0.14 -0.25
C THR A 221 -6.37 1.29 -1.14
N LEU A 222 -7.27 2.05 -1.76
CA LEU A 222 -6.89 3.20 -2.59
C LEU A 222 -6.11 4.23 -1.79
N THR A 223 -6.59 4.54 -0.58
CA THR A 223 -5.95 5.54 0.29
C THR A 223 -4.67 4.98 0.93
N CYS A 224 -4.60 3.68 1.22
CA CYS A 224 -3.37 2.99 1.65
C CYS A 224 -2.25 3.17 0.62
N ILE A 225 -2.54 2.90 -0.65
CA ILE A 225 -1.57 3.04 -1.75
C ILE A 225 -1.12 4.51 -1.90
N ALA A 226 -2.07 5.44 -1.96
CA ALA A 226 -1.78 6.88 -2.08
C ALA A 226 -0.99 7.42 -0.88
N GLY A 227 -1.37 7.02 0.33
CA GLY A 227 -0.70 7.41 1.58
C GLY A 227 0.75 6.92 1.67
N GLY A 228 1.03 5.71 1.16
CA GLY A 228 2.40 5.19 1.07
C GLY A 228 3.32 6.06 0.20
N MET A 229 2.80 6.55 -0.93
CA MET A 229 3.53 7.48 -1.80
C MET A 229 3.65 8.87 -1.19
N ALA A 230 2.58 9.36 -0.54
CA ALA A 230 2.56 10.67 0.13
C ALA A 230 3.56 10.75 1.29
N GLU A 231 3.70 9.67 2.09
CA GLU A 231 4.72 9.58 3.13
C GLU A 231 6.13 9.76 2.57
N ALA A 232 6.40 9.10 1.44
CA ALA A 232 7.71 9.14 0.81
C ALA A 232 8.05 10.52 0.24
N PHE A 233 7.06 11.25 -0.25
CA PHE A 233 7.24 12.54 -0.91
C PHE A 233 7.23 13.71 0.07
N TYR A 234 6.25 13.75 1.00
CA TYR A 234 6.02 14.88 1.90
C TYR A 234 6.45 14.62 3.35
N GLY A 235 6.63 13.34 3.74
CA GLY A 235 6.64 12.96 5.14
C GLY A 235 5.23 12.97 5.74
N ILE A 236 5.14 12.63 7.03
CA ILE A 236 3.87 12.60 7.76
C ILE A 236 3.91 13.64 8.87
N PRO A 237 2.88 14.51 9.04
CA PRO A 237 2.78 15.40 10.20
C PRO A 237 2.81 14.60 11.51
N ALA A 238 3.58 15.08 12.50
CA ALA A 238 3.83 14.36 13.74
C ALA A 238 2.53 14.02 14.51
N SER A 239 1.55 14.92 14.51
CA SER A 239 0.25 14.69 15.15
C SER A 239 -0.55 13.57 14.51
N ILE A 240 -0.53 13.48 13.19
CA ILE A 240 -1.22 12.42 12.42
C ILE A 240 -0.54 11.06 12.68
N LYS A 241 0.79 11.03 12.65
CA LYS A 241 1.56 9.82 12.95
C LYS A 241 1.32 9.33 14.38
N GLU A 242 1.29 10.22 15.36
CA GLU A 242 1.02 9.88 16.75
C GLU A 242 -0.39 9.27 16.92
N GLU A 243 -1.40 9.81 16.25
CA GLU A 243 -2.74 9.25 16.29
C GLU A 243 -2.82 7.85 15.66
N CYS A 244 -2.09 7.60 14.56
CA CYS A 244 -1.91 6.25 14.01
C CYS A 244 -1.32 5.29 15.05
N ARG A 245 -0.22 5.69 15.69
CA ARG A 245 0.47 4.86 16.69
C ARG A 245 -0.44 4.46 17.85
N ARG A 246 -1.34 5.35 18.30
CA ARG A 246 -2.32 5.06 19.39
C ARG A 246 -3.34 4.00 19.02
N ARG A 247 -3.58 3.78 17.72
CA ARG A 247 -4.57 2.83 17.19
C ARG A 247 -3.98 1.47 16.84
N LEU A 248 -2.65 1.33 16.86
CA LEU A 248 -1.95 0.09 16.60
C LEU A 248 -1.70 -0.72 17.86
N PHE A 249 -1.72 -2.04 17.75
CA PHE A 249 -1.32 -2.92 18.83
C PHE A 249 0.21 -2.93 19.04
N PRO A 250 0.68 -3.30 20.25
CA PRO A 250 2.11 -3.24 20.59
C PRO A 250 3.03 -4.03 19.64
N ASP A 251 2.59 -5.18 19.15
CA ASP A 251 3.37 -6.00 18.23
C ASP A 251 3.48 -5.38 16.82
N MET A 252 2.42 -4.73 16.36
CA MET A 252 2.46 -3.92 15.14
C MET A 252 3.45 -2.76 15.28
N LEU A 253 3.41 -2.06 16.42
CA LEU A 253 4.35 -0.97 16.73
C LEU A 253 5.80 -1.45 16.75
N MET A 254 6.08 -2.65 17.28
CA MET A 254 7.44 -3.21 17.26
C MET A 254 7.98 -3.37 15.83
N VAL A 255 7.16 -3.82 14.90
CA VAL A 255 7.58 -3.93 13.48
C VAL A 255 7.75 -2.55 12.86
N CYS A 256 6.84 -1.62 13.14
CA CYS A 256 6.93 -0.24 12.65
C CYS A 256 8.22 0.45 13.14
N ASP A 257 8.55 0.32 14.43
CA ASP A 257 9.74 0.95 15.01
C ASP A 257 11.03 0.32 14.45
N ARG A 258 11.05 -1.02 14.29
CA ARG A 258 12.17 -1.71 13.62
C ARG A 258 12.32 -1.25 12.17
N PHE A 259 11.22 -1.08 11.46
CA PHE A 259 11.23 -0.60 10.08
C PHE A 259 11.79 0.82 9.99
N GLU A 260 11.34 1.74 10.84
CA GLU A 260 11.89 3.11 10.89
C GLU A 260 13.39 3.12 11.16
N ALA A 261 13.86 2.29 12.09
CA ALA A 261 15.29 2.15 12.35
C ALA A 261 16.05 1.65 11.11
N SER A 262 15.47 0.71 10.35
CA SER A 262 16.09 0.12 9.15
C SER A 262 16.19 1.10 7.97
N VAL A 263 15.30 2.10 7.91
CA VAL A 263 15.29 3.10 6.83
C VAL A 263 15.82 4.47 7.27
N SER A 264 16.22 4.62 8.53
CA SER A 264 16.83 5.84 9.04
C SER A 264 18.11 6.14 8.27
N GLY A 265 18.17 7.30 7.60
CA GLY A 265 19.31 7.70 6.76
C GLY A 265 19.15 7.37 5.26
N LYS A 266 18.04 6.77 4.85
CA LYS A 266 17.71 6.52 3.42
C LYS A 266 16.86 7.66 2.79
N LYS A 267 16.86 8.84 3.40
CA LYS A 267 16.20 10.06 2.87
C LYS A 267 17.22 10.98 2.26
#